data_23c9dfb4fdbe8d06f2277e62645e0b39
#
_entry.id   23c9dfb4fdbe8d06f2277e62645e0b39
#
_cell.length_a   1.000
_cell.length_b   1.000
_cell.length_c   1.000
_cell.angle_alpha   90.00
_cell.angle_beta   90.00
_cell.angle_gamma   90.00
#
_symmetry.space_group_name_H-M   'P 1'
#
loop_
_entity.id
_entity.type
_entity.pdbx_description
1 polymer ?
#
loop_
_entity_poly.entity_id
_entity_poly.type
_entity_poly.pdbx_seq_one_letter_code
_entity_poly.pdbx_strand_id
1 'polypeptide(L)'
;MEFDASRRRFLQAGVLLPAAGLAGPARLVAPGPAPGSEYRILGRTGMKVSGVGCGVGITPDPRVIARAIDLGVNYFDTARGYGEGASERITGAALRGKRSGVVLATKTDGRSRQDVLGDMDTSLRALGTEYVDVFHLHSRDTPDTITDEALEACVSLKRQGKARFLGVSTHDIHAVADRILELGAFDVVQTTYSYAISAPFRNRAIDRLHDAGIGVVAMKVVIAVAGFVPREIPLKGEGPLAAIKWVLSNPAISTTVPYAKNIAELEMNVRAMTEPYSPGDERLLYVRSREIAPYYCRMCYECRGKCPHGVPVAEELRFLAYHDFGRSPEQARQSFRALPAAARAVSCRDCASCVIRCPNGVEVRNRLIRAQELLA
;
A
#
# COMPACT_ATOMS: atom_id res chain seq x y z
N MET A 1 0.61 34.67 12.12
CA MET A 1 1.55 33.65 12.64
C MET A 1 1.09 32.97 13.94
N GLU A 2 0.21 33.56 14.75
CA GLU A 2 -0.34 32.93 15.97
C GLU A 2 -1.39 31.82 15.71
N PHE A 3 -2.05 31.83 14.57
CA PHE A 3 -3.07 30.83 14.23
C PHE A 3 -2.49 29.41 13.98
N ASP A 4 -1.27 29.31 13.51
CA ASP A 4 -0.63 28.02 13.18
C ASP A 4 -0.17 27.25 14.45
N ALA A 5 0.29 27.95 15.47
CA ALA A 5 0.70 27.33 16.74
C ALA A 5 -0.47 26.74 17.55
N SER A 6 -1.66 27.34 17.43
CA SER A 6 -2.88 26.84 18.10
C SER A 6 -3.41 25.56 17.46
N ARG A 7 -3.39 25.46 16.11
CA ARG A 7 -3.78 24.26 15.37
C ARG A 7 -2.86 23.08 15.62
N ARG A 8 -1.54 23.30 15.64
CA ARG A 8 -0.55 22.26 15.99
C ARG A 8 -0.78 21.70 17.39
N ARG A 9 -1.05 22.55 18.37
CA ARG A 9 -1.35 22.13 19.75
C ARG A 9 -2.67 21.35 19.83
N PHE A 10 -3.67 21.73 19.04
CA PHE A 10 -4.95 21.01 18.99
C PHE A 10 -4.80 19.59 18.42
N LEU A 11 -4.07 19.44 17.31
CA LEU A 11 -3.82 18.14 16.69
C LEU A 11 -2.93 17.26 17.59
N GLN A 12 -1.90 17.83 18.23
CA GLN A 12 -1.03 17.13 19.16
C GLN A 12 -1.73 16.75 20.47
N ALA A 13 -2.57 17.61 21.03
CA ALA A 13 -3.34 17.30 22.24
C ALA A 13 -4.37 16.19 22.03
N GLY A 14 -4.89 16.04 20.79
CA GLY A 14 -5.80 14.95 20.44
C GLY A 14 -5.14 13.58 20.38
N VAL A 15 -3.81 13.53 20.22
CA VAL A 15 -3.02 12.28 20.13
C VAL A 15 -2.47 11.84 21.49
N LEU A 16 -2.32 12.78 22.46
CA LEU A 16 -1.65 12.55 23.74
C LEU A 16 -2.59 12.14 24.90
N LEU A 17 -3.88 11.91 24.65
CA LEU A 17 -4.70 11.26 25.67
C LEU A 17 -4.36 9.77 25.67
N PRO A 18 -3.78 9.24 26.77
CA PRO A 18 -3.60 7.80 26.88
C PRO A 18 -4.98 7.16 26.78
N ALA A 19 -5.10 6.10 26.03
CA ALA A 19 -6.27 5.22 25.97
C ALA A 19 -6.44 4.47 27.34
N ALA A 20 -6.41 5.23 28.43
CA ALA A 20 -6.68 4.73 29.76
C ALA A 20 -8.17 4.99 30.05
N GLY A 21 -9.02 4.03 29.69
CA GLY A 21 -10.34 4.07 30.21
C GLY A 21 -11.50 3.50 29.39
N LEU A 22 -11.30 2.94 28.20
CA LEU A 22 -12.39 2.30 27.46
C LEU A 22 -11.93 1.05 26.71
N ALA A 23 -11.37 0.11 27.37
CA ALA A 23 -11.37 -1.28 26.89
C ALA A 23 -10.78 -2.14 28.00
N GLY A 24 -11.60 -2.95 28.60
CA GLY A 24 -11.09 -4.23 29.07
C GLY A 24 -10.38 -4.90 27.88
N PRO A 25 -9.37 -5.74 28.11
CA PRO A 25 -8.63 -6.35 27.04
C PRO A 25 -9.59 -7.18 26.20
N ALA A 26 -10.00 -6.65 25.03
CA ALA A 26 -10.61 -7.48 24.01
C ALA A 26 -9.53 -8.49 23.61
N ARG A 27 -9.59 -9.68 24.18
CA ARG A 27 -8.78 -10.81 23.74
C ARG A 27 -9.15 -11.06 22.30
N LEU A 28 -8.29 -10.61 21.39
CA LEU A 28 -8.32 -11.04 20.00
C LEU A 28 -8.03 -12.55 20.01
N VAL A 29 -9.07 -13.36 20.01
CA VAL A 29 -8.96 -14.81 19.82
C VAL A 29 -8.92 -15.03 18.32
N ALA A 30 -7.78 -14.71 17.71
CA ALA A 30 -7.45 -15.28 16.41
C ALA A 30 -7.22 -16.80 16.61
N PRO A 31 -7.53 -17.65 15.61
CA PRO A 31 -7.05 -19.03 15.62
C PRO A 31 -5.55 -18.98 15.92
N GLY A 32 -5.08 -19.80 16.84
CA GLY A 32 -3.69 -19.78 17.30
C GLY A 32 -2.75 -19.90 16.09
N PRO A 33 -1.62 -19.16 16.08
CA PRO A 33 -0.67 -19.22 14.98
C PRO A 33 -0.21 -20.66 14.77
N ALA A 34 -0.05 -21.05 13.50
CA ALA A 34 0.67 -22.26 13.19
C ALA A 34 2.06 -22.19 13.85
N PRO A 35 2.59 -23.30 14.43
CA PRO A 35 3.89 -23.29 15.10
C PRO A 35 4.97 -22.70 14.16
N GLY A 36 5.71 -21.69 14.67
CA GLY A 36 6.74 -20.99 13.90
C GLY A 36 6.27 -19.82 13.02
N SER A 37 4.97 -19.51 12.98
CA SER A 37 4.47 -18.37 12.23
C SER A 37 4.99 -17.04 12.77
N GLU A 38 5.46 -16.16 11.89
CA GLU A 38 5.97 -14.85 12.26
C GLU A 38 4.84 -13.86 12.48
N TYR A 39 4.80 -13.29 13.70
CA TYR A 39 3.94 -12.17 14.06
C TYR A 39 4.78 -11.01 14.57
N ARG A 40 4.36 -9.79 14.24
CA ARG A 40 5.07 -8.55 14.59
C ARG A 40 4.12 -7.55 15.23
N ILE A 41 4.67 -6.59 15.94
CA ILE A 41 3.88 -5.47 16.50
C ILE A 41 3.74 -4.39 15.43
N LEU A 42 2.52 -3.90 15.23
CA LEU A 42 2.22 -2.82 14.30
C LEU A 42 2.53 -1.46 14.95
N GLY A 43 3.82 -1.16 15.08
CA GLY A 43 4.31 0.07 15.70
C GLY A 43 3.65 0.36 17.04
N ARG A 44 3.41 1.65 17.34
CA ARG A 44 2.82 2.13 18.59
C ARG A 44 1.34 1.74 18.79
N THR A 45 0.70 1.10 17.81
CA THR A 45 -0.67 0.58 17.99
C THR A 45 -0.72 -0.55 19.01
N GLY A 46 0.39 -1.23 19.26
CA GLY A 46 0.49 -2.42 20.12
C GLY A 46 -0.22 -3.66 19.55
N MET A 47 -0.85 -3.57 18.38
CA MET A 47 -1.52 -4.70 17.75
C MET A 47 -0.51 -5.71 17.22
N LYS A 48 -0.71 -6.99 17.53
CA LYS A 48 0.06 -8.10 16.99
C LYS A 48 -0.55 -8.53 15.65
N VAL A 49 0.22 -8.39 14.57
CA VAL A 49 -0.20 -8.70 13.22
C VAL A 49 0.65 -9.81 12.61
N SER A 50 0.06 -10.64 11.75
CA SER A 50 0.80 -11.63 10.96
C SER A 50 1.76 -10.93 9.99
N GLY A 51 2.96 -11.44 9.82
CA GLY A 51 3.95 -10.87 8.89
C GLY A 51 3.43 -10.80 7.45
N VAL A 52 2.58 -11.76 7.07
CA VAL A 52 1.79 -11.71 5.84
C VAL A 52 0.34 -11.39 6.18
N GLY A 53 -0.15 -10.25 5.72
CA GLY A 53 -1.54 -9.86 5.70
C GLY A 53 -2.21 -10.24 4.37
N CYS A 54 -3.47 -9.88 4.22
CA CYS A 54 -4.26 -10.13 3.01
C CYS A 54 -4.71 -8.80 2.38
N GLY A 55 -4.18 -8.46 1.20
CA GLY A 55 -4.66 -7.36 0.37
C GLY A 55 -5.89 -7.80 -0.42
N VAL A 56 -7.04 -7.21 -0.16
CA VAL A 56 -8.32 -7.67 -0.73
C VAL A 56 -8.70 -6.95 -2.04
N GLY A 57 -7.89 -5.98 -2.49
CA GLY A 57 -8.23 -5.11 -3.63
C GLY A 57 -8.62 -5.82 -4.93
N ILE A 58 -8.08 -7.01 -5.19
CA ILE A 58 -8.37 -7.81 -6.39
C ILE A 58 -8.80 -9.25 -6.07
N THR A 59 -9.12 -9.55 -4.81
CA THR A 59 -9.57 -10.88 -4.38
C THR A 59 -11.09 -10.99 -4.61
N PRO A 60 -11.55 -11.73 -5.62
CA PRO A 60 -12.97 -11.76 -5.96
C PRO A 60 -13.77 -12.76 -5.11
N ASP A 61 -13.09 -13.66 -4.40
CA ASP A 61 -13.68 -14.81 -3.73
C ASP A 61 -13.54 -14.70 -2.21
N PRO A 62 -14.67 -14.58 -1.46
CA PRO A 62 -14.64 -14.51 0.00
C PRO A 62 -14.03 -15.74 0.66
N ARG A 63 -13.99 -16.89 -0.03
CA ARG A 63 -13.37 -18.12 0.48
C ARG A 63 -11.84 -17.96 0.65
N VAL A 64 -11.19 -17.11 -0.16
CA VAL A 64 -9.77 -16.79 0.00
C VAL A 64 -9.53 -16.07 1.32
N ILE A 65 -10.40 -15.11 1.67
CA ILE A 65 -10.31 -14.37 2.94
C ILE A 65 -10.57 -15.30 4.13
N ALA A 66 -11.59 -16.16 4.03
CA ALA A 66 -11.88 -17.16 5.06
C ALA A 66 -10.68 -18.11 5.27
N ARG A 67 -10.10 -18.60 4.18
CA ARG A 67 -8.91 -19.45 4.23
C ARG A 67 -7.68 -18.73 4.83
N ALA A 68 -7.52 -17.42 4.56
CA ALA A 68 -6.45 -16.62 5.15
C ALA A 68 -6.54 -16.63 6.69
N ILE A 69 -7.75 -16.47 7.25
CA ILE A 69 -7.96 -16.54 8.69
C ILE A 69 -7.57 -17.92 9.23
N ASP A 70 -7.98 -19.01 8.57
CA ASP A 70 -7.67 -20.37 8.97
C ASP A 70 -6.14 -20.65 8.94
N LEU A 71 -5.40 -19.97 8.09
CA LEU A 71 -3.94 -20.01 7.99
C LEU A 71 -3.23 -19.07 8.99
N GLY A 72 -3.96 -18.37 9.85
CA GLY A 72 -3.41 -17.48 10.87
C GLY A 72 -3.14 -16.04 10.39
N VAL A 73 -3.56 -15.68 9.19
CA VAL A 73 -3.53 -14.28 8.72
C VAL A 73 -4.57 -13.49 9.51
N ASN A 74 -4.13 -12.40 10.13
CA ASN A 74 -5.02 -11.56 10.94
C ASN A 74 -5.06 -10.08 10.52
N TYR A 75 -4.29 -9.66 9.50
CA TYR A 75 -4.33 -8.29 8.96
C TYR A 75 -4.98 -8.29 7.58
N PHE A 76 -6.09 -7.55 7.43
CA PHE A 76 -6.87 -7.46 6.19
C PHE A 76 -6.92 -6.02 5.72
N ASP A 77 -6.54 -5.79 4.44
CA ASP A 77 -6.40 -4.47 3.85
C ASP A 77 -7.34 -4.30 2.64
N THR A 78 -8.28 -3.38 2.75
CA THR A 78 -9.20 -2.98 1.69
C THR A 78 -9.20 -1.46 1.49
N ALA A 79 -10.08 -0.93 0.65
CA ALA A 79 -10.29 0.50 0.46
C ALA A 79 -11.68 0.79 -0.12
N ARG A 80 -12.23 1.99 0.15
CA ARG A 80 -13.50 2.46 -0.40
C ARG A 80 -13.50 2.43 -1.93
N GLY A 81 -12.39 2.87 -2.56
CA GLY A 81 -12.25 2.93 -4.01
C GLY A 81 -12.04 1.57 -4.71
N TYR A 82 -11.79 0.47 -3.98
CA TYR A 82 -11.53 -0.81 -4.64
C TYR A 82 -12.79 -1.46 -5.19
N GLY A 83 -12.87 -1.54 -6.53
CA GLY A 83 -14.01 -2.12 -7.24
C GLY A 83 -15.33 -1.46 -6.84
N GLU A 84 -15.35 -0.12 -6.73
CA GLU A 84 -16.55 0.64 -6.35
C GLU A 84 -17.19 0.13 -5.05
N GLY A 85 -16.33 -0.24 -4.09
CA GLY A 85 -16.72 -0.78 -2.79
C GLY A 85 -17.03 -2.29 -2.78
N ALA A 86 -16.85 -3.00 -3.87
CA ALA A 86 -17.03 -4.45 -3.89
C ALA A 86 -16.05 -5.15 -2.95
N SER A 87 -14.80 -4.67 -2.87
CA SER A 87 -13.79 -5.20 -1.98
C SER A 87 -14.21 -5.14 -0.50
N GLU A 88 -14.78 -4.02 -0.05
CA GLU A 88 -15.29 -3.91 1.32
C GLU A 88 -16.48 -4.84 1.57
N ARG A 89 -17.42 -4.96 0.64
CA ARG A 89 -18.57 -5.88 0.78
C ARG A 89 -18.12 -7.34 0.87
N ILE A 90 -17.17 -7.76 0.04
CA ILE A 90 -16.59 -9.11 0.06
C ILE A 90 -15.86 -9.35 1.40
N THR A 91 -15.05 -8.39 1.84
CA THR A 91 -14.33 -8.45 3.12
C THR A 91 -15.31 -8.56 4.30
N GLY A 92 -16.32 -7.71 4.34
CA GLY A 92 -17.34 -7.73 5.40
C GLY A 92 -18.10 -9.06 5.46
N ALA A 93 -18.48 -9.60 4.31
CA ALA A 93 -19.15 -10.91 4.24
C ALA A 93 -18.25 -12.04 4.80
N ALA A 94 -16.97 -12.05 4.44
CA ALA A 94 -16.01 -13.06 4.89
C ALA A 94 -15.66 -12.95 6.38
N LEU A 95 -15.67 -11.73 6.95
CA LEU A 95 -15.37 -11.47 8.35
C LEU A 95 -16.57 -11.59 9.29
N ARG A 96 -17.75 -11.90 8.79
CA ARG A 96 -18.96 -12.06 9.62
C ARG A 96 -18.75 -13.11 10.71
N GLY A 97 -18.95 -12.71 11.97
CA GLY A 97 -18.70 -13.54 13.15
C GLY A 97 -17.22 -13.72 13.54
N LYS A 98 -16.29 -13.17 12.75
CA LYS A 98 -14.83 -13.25 12.99
C LYS A 98 -14.16 -11.89 13.20
N ARG A 99 -14.93 -10.79 13.16
CA ARG A 99 -14.42 -9.40 13.18
C ARG A 99 -13.48 -9.09 14.34
N SER A 100 -13.77 -9.58 15.54
CA SER A 100 -12.96 -9.32 16.73
C SER A 100 -11.60 -10.04 16.73
N GLY A 101 -11.43 -11.05 15.88
CA GLY A 101 -10.20 -11.83 15.76
C GLY A 101 -9.19 -11.26 14.75
N VAL A 102 -9.49 -10.15 14.09
CA VAL A 102 -8.68 -9.61 12.99
C VAL A 102 -8.44 -8.12 13.14
N VAL A 103 -7.37 -7.65 12.51
CA VAL A 103 -7.06 -6.23 12.27
C VAL A 103 -7.54 -5.86 10.87
N LEU A 104 -8.52 -4.98 10.80
CA LEU A 104 -9.16 -4.54 9.56
C LEU A 104 -8.76 -3.11 9.23
N ALA A 105 -8.16 -2.92 8.05
CA ALA A 105 -7.80 -1.63 7.51
C ALA A 105 -8.65 -1.30 6.27
N THR A 106 -9.15 -0.07 6.20
CA THR A 106 -9.75 0.50 4.97
C THR A 106 -9.24 1.93 4.74
N LYS A 107 -9.59 2.53 3.59
CA LYS A 107 -8.99 3.78 3.12
C LYS A 107 -10.04 4.68 2.45
N THR A 108 -9.81 6.01 2.54
CA THR A 108 -10.58 7.04 1.84
C THR A 108 -9.71 7.84 0.88
N ASP A 109 -10.20 8.08 -0.32
CA ASP A 109 -9.62 9.04 -1.28
C ASP A 109 -10.07 10.48 -1.00
N GLY A 110 -11.04 10.67 -0.08
CA GLY A 110 -11.61 11.96 0.30
C GLY A 110 -10.57 12.98 0.73
N ARG A 111 -10.75 14.23 0.29
CA ARG A 111 -9.86 15.36 0.61
C ARG A 111 -10.56 16.40 1.48
N SER A 112 -11.87 16.51 1.37
CA SER A 112 -12.69 17.34 2.24
C SER A 112 -13.13 16.57 3.48
N ARG A 113 -13.53 17.32 4.51
CA ARG A 113 -14.14 16.74 5.71
C ARG A 113 -15.40 15.93 5.38
N GLN A 114 -16.24 16.43 4.50
CA GLN A 114 -17.49 15.77 4.12
C GLN A 114 -17.23 14.43 3.44
N ASP A 115 -16.27 14.38 2.50
CA ASP A 115 -15.91 13.15 1.79
C ASP A 115 -15.38 12.08 2.75
N VAL A 116 -14.45 12.46 3.63
CA VAL A 116 -13.84 11.53 4.60
C VAL A 116 -14.88 10.92 5.54
N LEU A 117 -15.80 11.74 6.06
CA LEU A 117 -16.87 11.26 6.95
C LEU A 117 -17.87 10.39 6.20
N GLY A 118 -18.29 10.78 4.99
CA GLY A 118 -19.20 10.03 4.13
C GLY A 118 -18.62 8.69 3.70
N ASP A 119 -17.34 8.65 3.34
CA ASP A 119 -16.61 7.42 3.01
C ASP A 119 -16.57 6.46 4.20
N MET A 120 -16.26 6.95 5.42
CA MET A 120 -16.26 6.10 6.61
C MET A 120 -17.64 5.48 6.86
N ASP A 121 -18.70 6.25 6.82
CA ASP A 121 -20.06 5.74 7.06
C ASP A 121 -20.45 4.69 5.99
N THR A 122 -20.04 4.91 4.75
CA THR A 122 -20.29 3.98 3.67
C THR A 122 -19.45 2.71 3.82
N SER A 123 -18.18 2.85 4.22
CA SER A 123 -17.27 1.72 4.48
C SER A 123 -17.77 0.84 5.61
N LEU A 124 -18.21 1.44 6.73
CA LEU A 124 -18.73 0.67 7.87
C LEU A 124 -19.97 -0.14 7.50
N ARG A 125 -20.90 0.46 6.71
CA ARG A 125 -22.06 -0.28 6.17
C ARG A 125 -21.66 -1.42 5.26
N ALA A 126 -20.70 -1.19 4.33
CA ALA A 126 -20.24 -2.20 3.39
C ALA A 126 -19.52 -3.36 4.09
N LEU A 127 -18.72 -3.04 5.11
CA LEU A 127 -17.97 -4.00 5.92
C LEU A 127 -18.83 -4.72 6.98
N GLY A 128 -20.03 -4.20 7.28
CA GLY A 128 -20.92 -4.77 8.30
C GLY A 128 -20.32 -4.71 9.72
N THR A 129 -19.66 -3.61 10.05
CA THR A 129 -19.00 -3.39 11.34
C THR A 129 -19.18 -1.95 11.81
N GLU A 130 -19.09 -1.70 13.11
CA GLU A 130 -19.18 -0.36 13.68
C GLU A 130 -17.84 0.39 13.73
N TYR A 131 -16.70 -0.31 13.52
CA TYR A 131 -15.37 0.27 13.55
C TYR A 131 -14.40 -0.45 12.61
N VAL A 132 -13.34 0.26 12.24
CA VAL A 132 -12.15 -0.30 11.62
C VAL A 132 -10.95 -0.13 12.56
N ASP A 133 -9.96 -1.02 12.46
CA ASP A 133 -8.77 -0.90 13.29
C ASP A 133 -7.83 0.19 12.77
N VAL A 134 -7.64 0.27 11.45
CA VAL A 134 -6.84 1.31 10.82
C VAL A 134 -7.63 1.98 9.70
N PHE A 135 -7.73 3.31 9.75
CA PHE A 135 -8.33 4.11 8.68
C PHE A 135 -7.28 4.97 8.01
N HIS A 136 -7.03 4.73 6.73
CA HIS A 136 -5.99 5.42 5.98
C HIS A 136 -6.53 6.58 5.12
N LEU A 137 -5.79 7.69 5.10
CA LEU A 137 -5.81 8.60 3.96
C LEU A 137 -5.12 7.93 2.78
N HIS A 138 -5.81 7.70 1.67
CA HIS A 138 -5.37 6.88 0.56
C HIS A 138 -4.51 7.65 -0.43
N SER A 139 -3.40 7.03 -0.89
CA SER A 139 -2.54 7.51 -1.99
C SER A 139 -2.08 8.96 -1.84
N ARG A 140 -1.55 9.32 -0.68
CA ARG A 140 -0.98 10.64 -0.40
C ARG A 140 0.48 10.67 -0.81
N ASP A 141 0.74 10.94 -2.09
CA ASP A 141 2.07 10.81 -2.69
C ASP A 141 2.89 12.12 -2.62
N THR A 142 2.27 13.24 -2.24
CA THR A 142 2.92 14.53 -1.99
C THR A 142 2.43 15.14 -0.67
N PRO A 143 3.24 15.99 0.01
CA PRO A 143 2.89 16.55 1.31
C PRO A 143 1.57 17.32 1.33
N ASP A 144 1.26 18.08 0.27
CA ASP A 144 0.06 18.88 0.11
C ASP A 144 -1.22 18.03 -0.02
N THR A 145 -1.09 16.77 -0.41
CA THR A 145 -2.23 15.85 -0.50
C THR A 145 -2.73 15.38 0.87
N ILE A 146 -1.94 15.56 1.94
CA ILE A 146 -2.36 15.35 3.33
C ILE A 146 -2.93 16.67 3.85
N THR A 147 -4.19 16.95 3.51
CA THR A 147 -4.86 18.19 3.88
C THR A 147 -5.22 18.20 5.37
N ASP A 148 -5.18 19.38 6.00
CA ASP A 148 -5.57 19.54 7.41
C ASP A 148 -7.04 19.14 7.62
N GLU A 149 -7.91 19.48 6.67
CA GLU A 149 -9.34 19.17 6.72
C GLU A 149 -9.61 17.66 6.75
N ALA A 150 -8.95 16.89 5.88
CA ALA A 150 -9.06 15.43 5.86
C ALA A 150 -8.49 14.81 7.13
N LEU A 151 -7.37 15.34 7.64
CA LEU A 151 -6.75 14.86 8.88
C LEU A 151 -7.65 15.13 10.09
N GLU A 152 -8.22 16.35 10.22
CA GLU A 152 -9.17 16.70 11.28
C GLU A 152 -10.40 15.79 11.26
N ALA A 153 -10.91 15.44 10.07
CA ALA A 153 -11.99 14.47 9.91
C ALA A 153 -11.60 13.09 10.45
N CYS A 154 -10.41 12.59 10.09
CA CYS A 154 -9.90 11.31 10.61
C CYS A 154 -9.75 11.33 12.14
N VAL A 155 -9.21 12.41 12.72
CA VAL A 155 -9.12 12.58 14.19
C VAL A 155 -10.49 12.57 14.84
N SER A 156 -11.49 13.21 14.22
CA SER A 156 -12.89 13.16 14.70
C SER A 156 -13.44 11.73 14.69
N LEU A 157 -13.19 10.95 13.63
CA LEU A 157 -13.61 9.55 13.53
C LEU A 157 -12.94 8.66 14.59
N LYS A 158 -11.66 8.92 14.89
CA LYS A 158 -10.94 8.22 15.97
C LYS A 158 -11.58 8.53 17.34
N ARG A 159 -11.95 9.78 17.61
CA ARG A 159 -12.66 10.17 18.85
C ARG A 159 -14.04 9.53 18.97
N GLN A 160 -14.73 9.32 17.86
CA GLN A 160 -16.03 8.65 17.80
C GLN A 160 -15.93 7.12 17.93
N GLY A 161 -14.72 6.55 17.97
CA GLY A 161 -14.49 5.11 18.02
C GLY A 161 -14.73 4.39 16.67
N LYS A 162 -15.00 5.10 15.58
CA LYS A 162 -15.19 4.52 14.24
C LYS A 162 -13.87 4.05 13.62
N ALA A 163 -12.75 4.66 14.01
CA ALA A 163 -11.39 4.22 13.69
C ALA A 163 -10.58 4.11 14.98
N ARG A 164 -9.87 2.99 15.20
CA ARG A 164 -9.02 2.84 16.38
C ARG A 164 -7.69 3.57 16.20
N PHE A 165 -7.11 3.48 15.00
CA PHE A 165 -5.84 4.07 14.64
C PHE A 165 -5.94 4.77 13.28
N LEU A 166 -5.10 5.81 13.10
CA LEU A 166 -5.04 6.56 11.86
C LEU A 166 -3.84 6.12 11.03
N GLY A 167 -4.07 5.98 9.75
CA GLY A 167 -3.02 5.63 8.80
C GLY A 167 -2.97 6.58 7.61
N VAL A 168 -1.89 6.47 6.86
CA VAL A 168 -1.73 7.11 5.55
C VAL A 168 -1.11 6.09 4.59
N SER A 169 -1.59 6.05 3.36
CA SER A 169 -0.95 5.24 2.31
C SER A 169 -0.31 6.11 1.25
N THR A 170 0.86 5.69 0.79
CA THR A 170 1.64 6.42 -0.21
C THR A 170 2.46 5.50 -1.10
N HIS A 171 2.68 5.92 -2.34
CA HIS A 171 3.64 5.28 -3.24
C HIS A 171 5.03 5.93 -3.15
N ASP A 172 5.10 7.15 -2.63
CA ASP A 172 6.35 7.90 -2.46
C ASP A 172 6.60 8.28 -0.99
N ILE A 173 7.04 7.28 -0.21
CA ILE A 173 7.31 7.46 1.21
C ILE A 173 8.38 8.52 1.47
N HIS A 174 9.35 8.66 0.55
CA HIS A 174 10.42 9.65 0.70
C HIS A 174 9.87 11.09 0.64
N ALA A 175 8.93 11.35 -0.26
CA ALA A 175 8.33 12.68 -0.40
C ALA A 175 7.49 13.10 0.81
N VAL A 176 6.85 12.15 1.51
CA VAL A 176 5.85 12.46 2.55
C VAL A 176 6.30 12.13 3.96
N ALA A 177 7.44 11.45 4.16
CA ALA A 177 7.89 11.01 5.48
C ALA A 177 8.04 12.17 6.47
N ASP A 178 8.64 13.29 6.05
CA ASP A 178 8.81 14.46 6.90
C ASP A 178 7.47 15.04 7.34
N ARG A 179 6.52 15.16 6.42
CA ARG A 179 5.17 15.63 6.73
C ARG A 179 4.43 14.71 7.69
N ILE A 180 4.55 13.40 7.52
CA ILE A 180 3.95 12.40 8.42
C ILE A 180 4.51 12.53 9.85
N LEU A 181 5.83 12.67 9.98
CA LEU A 181 6.53 12.84 11.25
C LEU A 181 6.16 14.18 11.91
N GLU A 182 6.12 15.27 11.14
CA GLU A 182 5.77 16.61 11.62
C GLU A 182 4.34 16.66 12.18
N LEU A 183 3.40 16.05 11.50
CA LEU A 183 2.00 15.99 11.94
C LEU A 183 1.82 15.13 13.19
N GLY A 184 2.62 14.09 13.41
CA GLY A 184 2.57 13.23 14.59
C GLY A 184 1.25 12.48 14.81
N ALA A 185 0.31 12.55 13.86
CA ALA A 185 -1.07 12.06 14.00
C ALA A 185 -1.27 10.63 13.52
N PHE A 186 -0.36 10.11 12.69
CA PHE A 186 -0.51 8.80 12.08
C PHE A 186 0.15 7.71 12.91
N ASP A 187 -0.57 6.63 13.14
CA ASP A 187 -0.10 5.45 13.87
C ASP A 187 0.49 4.40 12.92
N VAL A 188 0.05 4.41 11.64
CA VAL A 188 0.41 3.43 10.62
C VAL A 188 0.69 4.11 9.29
N VAL A 189 1.73 3.67 8.59
CA VAL A 189 1.99 4.03 7.19
C VAL A 189 1.97 2.78 6.32
N GLN A 190 1.26 2.86 5.18
CA GLN A 190 1.28 1.82 4.16
C GLN A 190 2.00 2.35 2.93
N THR A 191 3.09 1.68 2.53
CA THR A 191 3.90 2.17 1.41
C THR A 191 4.34 1.06 0.47
N THR A 192 4.68 1.46 -0.76
CA THR A 192 5.30 0.53 -1.71
C THR A 192 6.68 0.12 -1.21
N TYR A 193 6.88 -1.18 -1.04
CA TYR A 193 8.19 -1.73 -0.67
C TYR A 193 8.37 -3.13 -1.26
N SER A 194 9.38 -3.30 -2.10
CA SER A 194 9.74 -4.60 -2.69
C SER A 194 11.20 -4.58 -3.13
N TYR A 195 11.76 -5.75 -3.39
CA TYR A 195 13.13 -5.90 -3.88
C TYR A 195 13.39 -5.08 -5.17
N ALA A 196 12.37 -4.87 -6.00
CA ALA A 196 12.49 -4.15 -7.27
C ALA A 196 12.48 -2.62 -7.12
N ILE A 197 11.94 -2.09 -6.02
CA ILE A 197 11.78 -0.65 -5.77
C ILE A 197 12.56 -0.15 -4.55
N SER A 198 13.27 -1.02 -3.87
CA SER A 198 14.12 -0.64 -2.74
C SER A 198 15.25 0.29 -3.20
N ALA A 199 15.48 1.34 -2.43
CA ALA A 199 16.55 2.31 -2.64
C ALA A 199 16.98 2.91 -1.28
N PRO A 200 18.24 3.35 -1.10
CA PRO A 200 18.75 3.83 0.19
C PRO A 200 17.92 4.96 0.80
N PHE A 201 17.44 5.93 -0.01
CA PHE A 201 16.63 7.04 0.48
C PHE A 201 15.24 6.58 0.96
N ARG A 202 14.63 5.60 0.28
CA ARG A 202 13.34 5.01 0.66
C ARG A 202 13.47 4.21 1.95
N ASN A 203 14.53 3.42 2.06
CA ASN A 203 14.81 2.64 3.27
C ASN A 203 15.01 3.57 4.47
N ARG A 204 15.81 4.66 4.35
CA ARG A 204 15.96 5.66 5.42
C ARG A 204 14.63 6.31 5.83
N ALA A 205 13.72 6.57 4.90
CA ALA A 205 12.41 7.11 5.24
C ALA A 205 11.57 6.10 6.05
N ILE A 206 11.61 4.82 5.68
CA ILE A 206 10.96 3.72 6.39
C ILE A 206 11.55 3.58 7.80
N ASP A 207 12.88 3.56 7.93
CA ASP A 207 13.58 3.41 9.21
C ASP A 207 13.20 4.55 10.17
N ARG A 208 13.20 5.80 9.70
CA ARG A 208 12.79 6.97 10.50
C ARG A 208 11.35 6.89 11.00
N LEU A 209 10.43 6.40 10.18
CA LEU A 209 9.03 6.22 10.57
C LEU A 209 8.90 5.10 11.59
N HIS A 210 9.61 3.99 11.38
CA HIS A 210 9.67 2.89 12.33
C HIS A 210 10.23 3.33 13.69
N ASP A 211 11.36 4.05 13.70
CA ASP A 211 12.00 4.56 14.92
C ASP A 211 11.09 5.54 15.67
N ALA A 212 10.23 6.26 14.96
CA ALA A 212 9.19 7.10 15.55
C ALA A 212 7.97 6.29 16.08
N GLY A 213 8.05 4.96 16.05
CA GLY A 213 6.99 4.07 16.51
C GLY A 213 5.81 3.91 15.56
N ILE A 214 5.92 4.38 14.32
CA ILE A 214 4.85 4.21 13.31
C ILE A 214 4.93 2.80 12.72
N GLY A 215 3.82 2.08 12.71
CA GLY A 215 3.73 0.75 12.09
C GLY A 215 3.85 0.85 10.58
N VAL A 216 4.76 0.07 9.96
CA VAL A 216 4.97 0.11 8.51
C VAL A 216 4.36 -1.13 7.86
N VAL A 217 3.45 -0.89 6.93
CA VAL A 217 2.79 -1.92 6.10
C VAL A 217 3.33 -1.85 4.68
N ALA A 218 3.91 -2.96 4.20
CA ALA A 218 4.45 -3.02 2.85
C ALA A 218 3.38 -3.46 1.84
N MET A 219 3.13 -2.64 0.81
CA MET A 219 2.26 -2.98 -0.32
C MET A 219 3.05 -3.16 -1.62
N LYS A 220 2.42 -3.77 -2.63
CA LYS A 220 2.98 -4.05 -3.97
C LYS A 220 4.24 -4.93 -3.93
N VAL A 221 4.34 -5.78 -2.93
CA VAL A 221 5.51 -6.62 -2.64
C VAL A 221 5.82 -7.63 -3.74
N VAL A 222 4.80 -8.15 -4.43
CA VAL A 222 4.93 -9.16 -5.49
C VAL A 222 4.76 -8.62 -6.91
N ILE A 223 4.55 -7.31 -7.07
CA ILE A 223 4.18 -6.73 -8.38
C ILE A 223 5.20 -7.04 -9.47
N ALA A 224 6.49 -6.98 -9.15
CA ALA A 224 7.58 -7.19 -10.10
C ALA A 224 7.86 -8.67 -10.42
N VAL A 225 7.30 -9.61 -9.68
CA VAL A 225 7.45 -11.06 -9.91
C VAL A 225 6.16 -11.72 -10.42
N ALA A 226 5.01 -11.07 -10.25
CA ALA A 226 3.70 -11.60 -10.63
C ALA A 226 3.20 -11.11 -11.99
N GLY A 227 3.86 -10.12 -12.60
CA GLY A 227 3.38 -9.40 -13.77
C GLY A 227 4.03 -9.78 -15.10
N PHE A 228 3.74 -8.95 -16.10
CA PHE A 228 4.19 -9.10 -17.47
C PHE A 228 5.72 -9.12 -17.60
N VAL A 229 6.19 -10.12 -18.29
CA VAL A 229 7.50 -10.17 -18.93
C VAL A 229 7.24 -10.52 -20.39
N PRO A 230 8.06 -10.09 -21.35
CA PRO A 230 7.98 -10.63 -22.70
C PRO A 230 7.78 -12.14 -22.66
N ARG A 231 6.92 -12.69 -23.52
CA ARG A 231 6.42 -14.08 -23.47
C ARG A 231 7.50 -15.16 -23.31
N GLU A 232 8.75 -14.79 -23.54
CA GLU A 232 9.93 -15.65 -23.53
C GLU A 232 10.51 -15.93 -22.13
N ILE A 233 10.07 -15.18 -21.10
CA ILE A 233 10.58 -15.38 -19.73
C ILE A 233 9.41 -15.84 -18.85
N PRO A 234 9.23 -17.16 -18.67
CA PRO A 234 8.12 -17.68 -17.87
C PRO A 234 8.29 -17.26 -16.39
N LEU A 235 7.26 -16.68 -15.82
CA LEU A 235 7.10 -16.50 -14.37
C LEU A 235 6.84 -17.87 -13.72
N LYS A 236 7.80 -18.79 -13.82
CA LYS A 236 7.70 -20.11 -13.18
C LYS A 236 8.44 -20.06 -11.85
N GLY A 237 7.81 -20.60 -10.81
CA GLY A 237 8.44 -20.86 -9.53
C GLY A 237 8.07 -19.92 -8.40
N GLU A 238 8.87 -19.90 -7.37
CA GLU A 238 8.64 -19.28 -6.06
C GLU A 238 9.01 -17.78 -5.99
N GLY A 239 9.03 -17.09 -7.13
CA GLY A 239 9.33 -15.66 -7.19
C GLY A 239 8.50 -14.78 -6.25
N PRO A 240 7.16 -14.94 -6.19
CA PRO A 240 6.32 -14.22 -5.24
C PRO A 240 6.68 -14.53 -3.76
N LEU A 241 6.92 -15.79 -3.44
CA LEU A 241 7.35 -16.22 -2.11
C LEU A 241 8.70 -15.58 -1.73
N ALA A 242 9.69 -15.65 -2.62
CA ALA A 242 11.01 -15.03 -2.41
C ALA A 242 10.89 -13.50 -2.20
N ALA A 243 10.02 -12.83 -2.96
CA ALA A 243 9.79 -11.39 -2.82
C ALA A 243 9.16 -11.03 -1.46
N ILE A 244 8.22 -11.82 -0.96
CA ILE A 244 7.59 -11.61 0.36
C ILE A 244 8.63 -11.87 1.46
N LYS A 245 9.40 -12.95 1.39
CA LYS A 245 10.47 -13.27 2.35
C LYS A 245 11.53 -12.15 2.38
N TRP A 246 11.88 -11.59 1.22
CA TRP A 246 12.78 -10.45 1.15
C TRP A 246 12.21 -9.23 1.90
N VAL A 247 10.93 -8.91 1.73
CA VAL A 247 10.28 -7.80 2.46
C VAL A 247 10.29 -8.05 3.96
N LEU A 248 9.97 -9.27 4.40
CA LEU A 248 9.96 -9.65 5.80
C LEU A 248 11.36 -9.73 6.42
N SER A 249 12.43 -9.79 5.65
CA SER A 249 13.80 -9.69 6.18
C SER A 249 14.13 -8.29 6.72
N ASN A 250 13.34 -7.26 6.38
CA ASN A 250 13.46 -5.93 6.97
C ASN A 250 12.66 -5.84 8.28
N PRO A 251 13.32 -5.66 9.44
CA PRO A 251 12.65 -5.60 10.74
C PRO A 251 11.74 -4.37 10.92
N ALA A 252 11.96 -3.30 10.14
CA ALA A 252 11.10 -2.10 10.16
C ALA A 252 9.71 -2.35 9.55
N ILE A 253 9.51 -3.44 8.79
CA ILE A 253 8.21 -3.79 8.21
C ILE A 253 7.40 -4.61 9.21
N SER A 254 6.26 -4.10 9.64
CA SER A 254 5.36 -4.80 10.56
C SER A 254 4.55 -5.90 9.89
N THR A 255 4.07 -5.67 8.67
CA THR A 255 3.32 -6.65 7.86
C THR A 255 3.37 -6.30 6.38
N THR A 256 3.03 -7.26 5.55
CA THR A 256 2.85 -7.06 4.10
C THR A 256 1.41 -7.31 3.70
N VAL A 257 0.96 -6.74 2.58
CA VAL A 257 -0.39 -6.97 2.05
C VAL A 257 -0.35 -7.45 0.60
N PRO A 258 0.24 -8.62 0.32
CA PRO A 258 0.15 -9.24 -0.99
C PRO A 258 -1.29 -9.59 -1.29
N TYR A 259 -1.68 -9.43 -2.56
CA TYR A 259 -2.98 -9.95 -3.00
C TYR A 259 -2.89 -11.44 -3.33
N ALA A 260 -4.02 -12.13 -3.26
CA ALA A 260 -4.18 -13.48 -3.77
C ALA A 260 -5.51 -13.59 -4.52
N LYS A 261 -5.48 -14.13 -5.74
CA LYS A 261 -6.68 -14.33 -6.56
C LYS A 261 -7.40 -15.63 -6.23
N ASN A 262 -6.69 -16.58 -5.65
CA ASN A 262 -7.16 -17.90 -5.30
C ASN A 262 -6.42 -18.45 -4.08
N ILE A 263 -6.88 -19.57 -3.56
CA ILE A 263 -6.34 -20.23 -2.38
C ILE A 263 -4.87 -20.63 -2.58
N ALA A 264 -4.49 -21.12 -3.74
CA ALA A 264 -3.11 -21.56 -3.99
C ALA A 264 -2.11 -20.39 -3.94
N GLU A 265 -2.48 -19.23 -4.49
CA GLU A 265 -1.66 -18.01 -4.37
C GLU A 265 -1.57 -17.53 -2.89
N LEU A 266 -2.67 -17.62 -2.15
CA LEU A 266 -2.69 -17.28 -0.73
C LEU A 266 -1.77 -18.20 0.08
N GLU A 267 -1.91 -19.51 -0.09
CA GLU A 267 -1.10 -20.50 0.64
C GLU A 267 0.39 -20.33 0.32
N MET A 268 0.76 -20.04 -0.92
CA MET A 268 2.11 -19.69 -1.29
C MET A 268 2.61 -18.41 -0.57
N ASN A 269 1.79 -17.36 -0.52
CA ASN A 269 2.16 -16.12 0.16
C ASN A 269 2.40 -16.34 1.66
N VAL A 270 1.54 -17.12 2.30
CA VAL A 270 1.56 -17.39 3.76
C VAL A 270 2.78 -18.23 4.16
N ARG A 271 3.33 -19.05 3.28
CA ARG A 271 4.59 -19.78 3.54
C ARG A 271 5.74 -18.86 3.96
N ALA A 272 5.74 -17.60 3.53
CA ALA A 272 6.76 -16.63 3.94
C ALA A 272 6.77 -16.33 5.45
N MET A 273 5.70 -16.68 6.19
CA MET A 273 5.66 -16.53 7.65
C MET A 273 6.45 -17.63 8.39
N THR A 274 6.78 -18.72 7.73
CA THR A 274 7.48 -19.88 8.32
C THR A 274 8.79 -20.20 7.63
N GLU A 275 9.00 -19.71 6.42
CA GLU A 275 10.20 -19.96 5.61
C GLU A 275 11.13 -18.74 5.61
N PRO A 276 12.36 -18.84 6.12
CA PRO A 276 13.31 -17.72 6.13
C PRO A 276 13.79 -17.37 4.71
N TYR A 277 14.16 -16.10 4.53
CA TYR A 277 14.84 -15.65 3.31
C TYR A 277 16.20 -16.33 3.15
N SER A 278 16.50 -16.82 1.96
CA SER A 278 17.65 -17.65 1.68
C SER A 278 18.55 -17.09 0.57
N PRO A 279 19.82 -17.53 0.46
CA PRO A 279 20.67 -17.19 -0.70
C PRO A 279 20.09 -17.65 -2.05
N GLY A 280 19.23 -18.67 -2.05
CA GLY A 280 18.49 -19.11 -3.25
C GLY A 280 17.46 -18.08 -3.69
N ASP A 281 16.71 -17.54 -2.73
CA ASP A 281 15.74 -16.45 -2.97
C ASP A 281 16.46 -15.20 -3.50
N GLU A 282 17.60 -14.84 -2.93
CA GLU A 282 18.38 -13.67 -3.36
C GLU A 282 18.85 -13.81 -4.81
N ARG A 283 19.39 -14.96 -5.20
CA ARG A 283 19.78 -15.21 -6.59
C ARG A 283 18.60 -15.12 -7.55
N LEU A 284 17.46 -15.70 -7.18
CA LEU A 284 16.23 -15.64 -7.97
C LEU A 284 15.77 -14.19 -8.19
N LEU A 285 15.72 -13.39 -7.14
CA LEU A 285 15.32 -11.99 -7.21
C LEU A 285 16.33 -11.13 -7.95
N TYR A 286 17.64 -11.39 -7.82
CA TYR A 286 18.68 -10.70 -8.57
C TYR A 286 18.53 -10.93 -10.07
N VAL A 287 18.41 -12.17 -10.53
CA VAL A 287 18.20 -12.49 -11.95
C VAL A 287 16.94 -11.78 -12.44
N ARG A 288 15.84 -11.91 -11.69
CA ARG A 288 14.56 -11.29 -12.04
C ARG A 288 14.65 -9.76 -12.14
N SER A 289 15.36 -9.10 -11.23
CA SER A 289 15.51 -7.64 -11.26
C SER A 289 16.22 -7.15 -12.51
N ARG A 290 17.15 -7.94 -13.05
CA ARG A 290 17.84 -7.61 -14.30
C ARG A 290 16.97 -7.82 -15.54
N GLU A 291 16.19 -8.87 -15.56
CA GLU A 291 15.25 -9.17 -16.64
C GLU A 291 14.18 -8.09 -16.78
N ILE A 292 13.65 -7.59 -15.67
CA ILE A 292 12.57 -6.58 -15.69
C ILE A 292 13.08 -5.14 -15.83
N ALA A 293 14.37 -4.89 -15.65
CA ALA A 293 14.94 -3.53 -15.61
C ALA A 293 14.55 -2.65 -16.81
N PRO A 294 14.54 -3.11 -18.08
CA PRO A 294 14.13 -2.28 -19.21
C PRO A 294 12.64 -1.90 -19.19
N TYR A 295 11.82 -2.68 -18.50
CA TYR A 295 10.36 -2.62 -18.58
C TYR A 295 9.69 -2.07 -17.32
N TYR A 296 10.31 -2.26 -16.14
CA TYR A 296 9.70 -1.97 -14.86
C TYR A 296 10.20 -0.69 -14.21
N CYS A 297 9.34 0.32 -14.09
CA CYS A 297 9.64 1.53 -13.36
C CYS A 297 9.70 1.24 -11.84
N ARG A 298 10.83 1.54 -11.22
CA ARG A 298 11.05 1.38 -9.77
C ARG A 298 10.35 2.43 -8.90
N MET A 299 9.65 3.39 -9.52
CA MET A 299 8.94 4.46 -8.81
C MET A 299 9.85 5.25 -7.86
N CYS A 300 11.12 5.44 -8.25
CA CYS A 300 12.12 6.13 -7.43
C CYS A 300 12.15 7.64 -7.65
N TYR A 301 11.47 8.15 -8.67
CA TYR A 301 11.45 9.57 -9.07
C TYR A 301 12.83 10.16 -9.43
N GLU A 302 13.86 9.33 -9.60
CA GLU A 302 15.23 9.75 -9.97
C GLU A 302 15.43 9.91 -11.50
N CYS A 303 14.37 10.12 -12.25
CA CYS A 303 14.45 10.35 -13.69
C CYS A 303 15.32 11.58 -13.99
N ARG A 304 16.38 11.38 -14.78
CA ARG A 304 17.28 12.47 -15.21
C ARG A 304 16.70 13.17 -16.42
N GLY A 305 16.74 14.50 -16.41
CA GLY A 305 16.12 15.34 -17.42
C GLY A 305 14.68 15.73 -17.09
N LYS A 306 14.17 16.73 -17.77
CA LYS A 306 12.78 17.21 -17.63
C LYS A 306 12.12 17.18 -18.99
N CYS A 307 10.94 16.60 -19.10
CA CYS A 307 10.18 16.58 -20.33
C CYS A 307 9.79 18.02 -20.73
N PRO A 308 10.20 18.54 -21.88
CA PRO A 308 9.88 19.91 -22.31
C PRO A 308 8.39 20.09 -22.61
N HIS A 309 7.66 19.00 -22.83
CA HIS A 309 6.24 18.99 -23.14
C HIS A 309 5.35 18.73 -21.92
N GLY A 310 5.93 18.62 -20.71
CA GLY A 310 5.17 18.49 -19.48
C GLY A 310 4.56 17.10 -19.20
N VAL A 311 5.04 16.05 -19.88
CA VAL A 311 4.59 14.68 -19.61
C VAL A 311 5.03 14.28 -18.20
N PRO A 312 4.11 13.81 -17.32
CA PRO A 312 4.42 13.31 -15.98
C PRO A 312 4.97 11.88 -16.06
N VAL A 313 6.25 11.78 -16.43
CA VAL A 313 6.91 10.53 -16.83
C VAL A 313 6.82 9.44 -15.76
N ALA A 314 7.06 9.79 -14.49
CA ALA A 314 7.06 8.82 -13.39
C ALA A 314 5.66 8.24 -13.16
N GLU A 315 4.63 9.08 -13.26
CA GLU A 315 3.23 8.71 -13.11
C GLU A 315 2.77 7.80 -14.25
N GLU A 316 3.02 8.18 -15.50
CA GLU A 316 2.64 7.36 -16.66
C GLU A 316 3.32 5.99 -16.62
N LEU A 317 4.61 5.93 -16.28
CA LEU A 317 5.33 4.66 -16.14
C LEU A 317 4.82 3.83 -14.95
N ARG A 318 4.36 4.47 -13.87
CA ARG A 318 3.70 3.80 -12.74
C ARG A 318 2.38 3.19 -13.16
N PHE A 319 1.54 3.92 -13.89
CA PHE A 319 0.26 3.41 -14.39
C PHE A 319 0.46 2.25 -15.36
N LEU A 320 1.47 2.35 -16.24
CA LEU A 320 1.83 1.22 -17.10
C LEU A 320 2.30 0.01 -16.28
N ALA A 321 3.01 0.22 -15.16
CA ALA A 321 3.39 -0.88 -14.28
C ALA A 321 2.15 -1.54 -13.62
N TYR A 322 1.09 -0.79 -13.31
CA TYR A 322 -0.17 -1.37 -12.84
C TYR A 322 -0.85 -2.23 -13.89
N HIS A 323 -0.82 -1.80 -15.15
CA HIS A 323 -1.33 -2.58 -16.27
C HIS A 323 -0.51 -3.85 -16.51
N ASP A 324 0.80 -3.70 -16.70
CA ASP A 324 1.68 -4.77 -17.14
C ASP A 324 2.04 -5.75 -16.01
N PHE A 325 2.28 -5.27 -14.80
CA PHE A 325 2.79 -6.05 -13.66
C PHE A 325 1.77 -6.22 -12.53
N GLY A 326 0.88 -5.26 -12.32
CA GLY A 326 -0.14 -5.30 -11.27
C GLY A 326 -1.40 -6.07 -11.67
N ARG A 327 -1.54 -6.45 -12.94
CA ARG A 327 -2.75 -7.08 -13.49
C ARG A 327 -4.04 -6.29 -13.21
N SER A 328 -3.92 -4.96 -13.18
CA SER A 328 -5.02 -4.01 -12.91
C SER A 328 -5.18 -3.01 -14.05
N PRO A 329 -5.53 -3.46 -15.28
CA PRO A 329 -5.59 -2.59 -16.45
C PRO A 329 -6.64 -1.49 -16.32
N GLU A 330 -7.76 -1.75 -15.65
CA GLU A 330 -8.80 -0.74 -15.46
C GLU A 330 -8.35 0.38 -14.52
N GLN A 331 -7.74 0.05 -13.39
CA GLN A 331 -7.13 1.03 -12.49
C GLN A 331 -6.06 1.87 -13.20
N ALA A 332 -5.25 1.22 -14.05
CA ALA A 332 -4.22 1.91 -14.82
C ALA A 332 -4.83 2.95 -15.77
N ARG A 333 -5.88 2.58 -16.53
CA ARG A 333 -6.60 3.50 -17.43
C ARG A 333 -7.27 4.63 -16.67
N GLN A 334 -7.97 4.33 -15.57
CA GLN A 334 -8.61 5.34 -14.73
C GLN A 334 -7.59 6.37 -14.22
N SER A 335 -6.45 5.90 -13.72
CA SER A 335 -5.37 6.77 -13.24
C SER A 335 -4.77 7.62 -14.36
N PHE A 336 -4.59 7.06 -15.55
CA PHE A 336 -4.10 7.81 -16.71
C PHE A 336 -5.09 8.89 -17.17
N ARG A 337 -6.39 8.57 -17.22
CA ARG A 337 -7.45 9.51 -17.58
C ARG A 337 -7.60 10.67 -16.58
N ALA A 338 -7.21 10.47 -15.33
CA ALA A 338 -7.21 11.50 -14.30
C ALA A 338 -6.06 12.51 -14.44
N LEU A 339 -5.06 12.24 -15.29
CA LEU A 339 -4.01 13.21 -15.59
C LEU A 339 -4.56 14.47 -16.29
N PRO A 340 -3.90 15.64 -16.14
CA PRO A 340 -4.29 16.86 -16.84
C PRO A 340 -4.40 16.63 -18.36
N ALA A 341 -5.44 17.18 -18.99
CA ALA A 341 -5.69 17.01 -20.41
C ALA A 341 -4.50 17.43 -21.28
N ALA A 342 -3.81 18.52 -20.93
CA ALA A 342 -2.61 18.99 -21.61
C ALA A 342 -1.47 17.95 -21.59
N ALA A 343 -1.29 17.21 -20.51
CA ALA A 343 -0.27 16.17 -20.42
C ALA A 343 -0.64 14.96 -21.27
N ARG A 344 -1.92 14.56 -21.27
CA ARG A 344 -2.44 13.44 -22.08
C ARG A 344 -2.44 13.71 -23.59
N ALA A 345 -2.50 14.98 -23.99
CA ALA A 345 -2.47 15.39 -25.39
C ALA A 345 -1.07 15.28 -26.05
N VAL A 346 -0.02 15.10 -25.24
CA VAL A 346 1.35 14.98 -25.74
C VAL A 346 1.61 13.57 -26.26
N SER A 347 1.95 13.42 -27.53
CA SER A 347 2.34 12.14 -28.14
C SER A 347 3.85 11.92 -27.99
N CYS A 348 4.26 10.95 -27.18
CA CYS A 348 5.67 10.56 -27.07
C CYS A 348 6.21 9.88 -28.35
N ARG A 349 5.34 9.38 -29.22
CA ARG A 349 5.69 8.82 -30.53
C ARG A 349 6.26 9.88 -31.45
N ASP A 350 5.70 11.11 -31.42
CA ASP A 350 6.05 12.19 -32.30
C ASP A 350 7.35 12.94 -31.89
N CYS A 351 7.87 12.66 -30.68
CA CYS A 351 9.17 13.17 -30.28
C CYS A 351 10.31 12.50 -31.06
N ALA A 352 11.18 13.29 -31.67
CA ALA A 352 12.36 12.79 -32.37
C ALA A 352 13.29 11.99 -31.43
N SER A 353 13.46 12.47 -30.19
CA SER A 353 14.23 11.78 -29.14
C SER A 353 13.69 12.13 -27.76
N CYS A 354 13.76 11.18 -26.84
CA CYS A 354 13.42 11.42 -25.45
C CYS A 354 14.66 11.93 -24.69
N VAL A 355 14.51 13.05 -23.97
CA VAL A 355 15.58 13.61 -23.13
C VAL A 355 15.64 12.94 -21.75
N ILE A 356 14.59 12.21 -21.36
CA ILE A 356 14.51 11.56 -20.05
C ILE A 356 15.35 10.29 -20.05
N ARG A 357 16.14 10.13 -18.99
CA ARG A 357 16.97 8.93 -18.78
C ARG A 357 16.65 8.31 -17.43
N CYS A 358 16.47 7.00 -17.42
CA CYS A 358 16.27 6.23 -16.17
C CYS A 358 17.62 5.72 -15.66
N PRO A 359 18.00 6.02 -14.39
CA PRO A 359 19.24 5.49 -13.82
C PRO A 359 19.20 3.97 -13.59
N ASN A 360 18.00 3.38 -13.59
CA ASN A 360 17.76 1.95 -13.36
C ASN A 360 17.54 1.14 -14.66
N GLY A 361 17.80 1.73 -15.84
CA GLY A 361 17.80 1.01 -17.10
C GLY A 361 16.43 0.90 -17.81
N VAL A 362 15.39 1.61 -17.35
CA VAL A 362 14.08 1.61 -18.06
C VAL A 362 14.21 2.31 -19.42
N GLU A 363 13.67 1.69 -20.45
CA GLU A 363 13.56 2.25 -21.80
C GLU A 363 12.41 3.29 -21.88
N VAL A 364 12.64 4.45 -21.28
CA VAL A 364 11.59 5.44 -20.95
C VAL A 364 10.70 5.77 -22.16
N ARG A 365 11.28 6.12 -23.32
CA ARG A 365 10.49 6.51 -24.51
C ARG A 365 9.55 5.40 -24.96
N ASN A 366 10.07 4.17 -25.11
CA ASN A 366 9.29 3.03 -25.56
C ASN A 366 8.17 2.69 -24.58
N ARG A 367 8.47 2.82 -23.27
CA ARG A 367 7.47 2.58 -22.23
C ARG A 367 6.39 3.65 -22.16
N LEU A 368 6.72 4.93 -22.40
CA LEU A 368 5.73 6.02 -22.48
C LEU A 368 4.82 5.85 -23.70
N ILE A 369 5.38 5.55 -24.88
CA ILE A 369 4.58 5.27 -26.08
C ILE A 369 3.58 4.15 -25.79
N ARG A 370 4.05 3.04 -25.20
CA ARG A 370 3.18 1.92 -24.82
C ARG A 370 2.12 2.33 -23.79
N ALA A 371 2.47 3.17 -22.80
CA ALA A 371 1.50 3.64 -21.81
C ALA A 371 0.37 4.43 -22.49
N GLN A 372 0.72 5.37 -23.37
CA GLN A 372 -0.25 6.19 -24.07
C GLN A 372 -1.14 5.37 -25.03
N GLU A 373 -0.60 4.32 -25.66
CA GLU A 373 -1.39 3.42 -26.54
C GLU A 373 -2.37 2.52 -25.77
N LEU A 374 -2.05 2.12 -24.55
CA LEU A 374 -2.85 1.16 -23.79
C LEU A 374 -3.80 1.78 -22.78
N LEU A 375 -3.49 3.01 -22.31
CA LEU A 375 -4.18 3.62 -21.18
C LEU A 375 -5.06 4.81 -21.58
N ALA A 376 -4.84 5.40 -22.77
CA ALA A 376 -5.63 6.52 -23.30
C ALA A 376 -7.12 6.21 -23.53
#